data_22b086d98dbfe2bd361af7b01931f216
#
_entry.id   22b086d98dbfe2bd361af7b01931f216
#
_cell.length_a   1.000
_cell.length_b   1.000
_cell.length_c   1.000
_cell.angle_alpha   90.00
_cell.angle_beta   90.00
_cell.angle_gamma   90.00
#
_symmetry.space_group_name_H-M   'P 1'
#
loop_
_entity.id
_entity.type
_entity.pdbx_description
1 polymer ?
#
loop_
_entity_poly.entity_id
_entity_poly.type
_entity_poly.pdbx_seq_one_letter_code
_entity_poly.pdbx_strand_id
1 'polypeptide(L)'
;MHKTIKNIVEMKKKEKITVLTGYDSTMVTLCDQVDVILVGDSAGMVMLGYENTSSVTMEDMIRFTTAAKNAKKNSLIVSDLPINSYKNEKDAITNSLRLIKAGADAVKLEGGREVAGIIKSITESKIPVMGHLGLLPQTAEKYTVQGRTKEDAIQLIEDAKIITESGVFSIVLEMVSSQVAKIITQKVSVPTIGIGSGKDCDGQVL
;
A
#
# COMPACT_ATOMS: atom_id res chain seq x y z
N MET A 1 17.54 -9.92 -9.80
CA MET A 1 16.58 -9.73 -10.93
C MET A 1 15.52 -8.74 -10.46
N HIS A 2 15.24 -7.70 -11.26
CA HIS A 2 14.27 -6.67 -10.89
C HIS A 2 12.85 -7.28 -10.71
N LYS A 3 12.22 -6.99 -9.56
CA LYS A 3 10.87 -7.44 -9.25
C LYS A 3 9.84 -6.63 -10.04
N THR A 4 8.82 -7.31 -10.52
CA THR A 4 7.70 -6.70 -11.27
C THR A 4 6.38 -6.96 -10.55
N ILE A 5 5.33 -6.22 -10.89
CA ILE A 5 3.96 -6.45 -10.39
C ILE A 5 3.56 -7.91 -10.60
N LYS A 6 3.84 -8.47 -11.77
CA LYS A 6 3.53 -9.87 -12.09
C LYS A 6 4.22 -10.83 -11.11
N ASN A 7 5.49 -10.61 -10.80
CA ASN A 7 6.21 -11.45 -9.83
C ASN A 7 5.53 -11.42 -8.47
N ILE A 8 5.14 -10.23 -7.97
CA ILE A 8 4.46 -10.09 -6.67
C ILE A 8 3.12 -10.85 -6.67
N VAL A 9 2.32 -10.73 -7.71
CA VAL A 9 1.04 -11.45 -7.83
C VAL A 9 1.25 -12.97 -7.86
N GLU A 10 2.27 -13.46 -8.58
CA GLU A 10 2.58 -14.88 -8.70
C GLU A 10 3.14 -15.53 -7.41
N MET A 11 3.63 -14.72 -6.47
CA MET A 11 4.09 -15.19 -5.15
C MET A 11 2.93 -15.59 -4.23
N LYS A 12 1.71 -15.15 -4.48
CA LYS A 12 0.55 -15.50 -3.65
C LYS A 12 0.46 -17.01 -3.40
N LYS A 13 0.36 -17.41 -2.11
CA LYS A 13 0.29 -18.81 -1.64
C LYS A 13 1.51 -19.68 -1.97
N LYS A 14 2.59 -19.15 -2.53
CA LYS A 14 3.80 -19.90 -2.88
C LYS A 14 4.96 -19.58 -1.94
N GLU A 15 5.20 -18.29 -1.73
CA GLU A 15 6.29 -17.80 -0.89
C GLU A 15 5.88 -16.49 -0.21
N LYS A 16 6.54 -16.14 0.90
CA LYS A 16 6.23 -14.91 1.61
C LYS A 16 6.82 -13.70 0.90
N ILE A 17 5.98 -12.69 0.69
CA ILE A 17 6.38 -11.41 0.12
C ILE A 17 6.96 -10.54 1.24
N THR A 18 8.18 -10.06 1.02
CA THR A 18 8.89 -9.19 1.94
C THR A 18 8.76 -7.73 1.52
N VAL A 19 8.27 -6.90 2.43
CA VAL A 19 8.12 -5.46 2.18
C VAL A 19 8.80 -4.69 3.30
N LEU A 20 9.60 -3.69 2.95
CA LEU A 20 10.18 -2.75 3.91
C LEU A 20 9.86 -1.32 3.49
N THR A 21 9.64 -0.45 4.49
CA THR A 21 9.60 0.98 4.24
C THR A 21 10.99 1.51 3.92
N GLY A 22 11.08 2.44 2.98
CA GLY A 22 12.34 3.06 2.60
C GLY A 22 12.11 4.43 1.99
N TYR A 23 12.73 5.47 2.58
CA TYR A 23 12.41 6.87 2.28
C TYR A 23 13.57 7.63 1.64
N ASP A 24 14.79 7.15 1.81
CA ASP A 24 15.99 7.78 1.25
C ASP A 24 16.88 6.77 0.53
N SER A 25 17.90 7.28 -0.15
CA SER A 25 18.80 6.45 -0.94
C SER A 25 19.63 5.49 -0.09
N THR A 26 19.99 5.87 1.15
CA THR A 26 20.78 5.02 2.06
C THR A 26 19.95 3.84 2.54
N MET A 27 18.75 4.10 3.07
CA MET A 27 17.84 3.04 3.49
C MET A 27 17.54 2.08 2.35
N VAL A 28 17.17 2.60 1.18
CA VAL A 28 16.82 1.77 0.02
C VAL A 28 18.00 0.93 -0.43
N THR A 29 19.23 1.47 -0.45
CA THR A 29 20.43 0.69 -0.78
C THR A 29 20.65 -0.48 0.17
N LEU A 30 20.39 -0.30 1.46
CA LEU A 30 20.53 -1.35 2.47
C LEU A 30 19.38 -2.40 2.38
N CYS A 31 18.20 -1.96 2.01
CA CYS A 31 16.98 -2.78 2.00
C CYS A 31 16.67 -3.42 0.63
N ASP A 32 17.39 -3.12 -0.44
CA ASP A 32 17.09 -3.54 -1.84
C ASP A 32 17.25 -5.06 -2.10
N GLN A 33 17.12 -5.87 -1.05
CA GLN A 33 17.07 -7.33 -1.13
C GLN A 33 15.64 -7.88 -0.91
N VAL A 34 14.71 -7.00 -0.53
CA VAL A 34 13.30 -7.36 -0.34
C VAL A 34 12.53 -7.31 -1.67
N ASP A 35 11.31 -7.83 -1.67
CA ASP A 35 10.48 -7.85 -2.88
C ASP A 35 9.93 -6.46 -3.22
N VAL A 36 9.53 -5.70 -2.20
CA VAL A 36 8.93 -4.37 -2.35
C VAL A 36 9.56 -3.38 -1.37
N ILE A 37 9.93 -2.21 -1.86
CA ILE A 37 10.19 -1.01 -1.07
C ILE A 37 8.92 -0.17 -1.07
N LEU A 38 8.37 0.07 0.12
CA LEU A 38 7.24 0.95 0.31
C LEU A 38 7.73 2.35 0.69
N VAL A 39 7.54 3.31 -0.20
CA VAL A 39 7.71 4.73 0.11
C VAL A 39 6.41 5.22 0.73
N GLY A 40 6.28 4.99 2.04
CA GLY A 40 5.08 5.32 2.80
C GLY A 40 5.02 6.81 3.18
N ASP A 41 3.81 7.35 3.34
CA ASP A 41 3.63 8.70 3.90
C ASP A 41 4.00 8.78 5.39
N SER A 42 4.22 7.64 6.05
CA SER A 42 4.92 7.53 7.34
C SER A 42 6.31 8.22 7.32
N ALA A 43 6.88 8.49 6.13
CA ALA A 43 8.06 9.35 5.97
C ALA A 43 7.92 10.71 6.66
N GLY A 44 6.71 11.26 6.70
CA GLY A 44 6.43 12.50 7.42
C GLY A 44 6.79 12.40 8.91
N MET A 45 6.39 11.31 9.55
CA MET A 45 6.69 11.06 10.97
C MET A 45 8.15 10.67 11.18
N VAL A 46 8.66 9.74 10.37
CA VAL A 46 9.98 9.14 10.56
C VAL A 46 11.12 10.06 10.13
N MET A 47 10.97 10.77 9.03
CA MET A 47 12.03 11.57 8.41
C MET A 47 11.90 13.08 8.65
N LEU A 48 10.65 13.58 8.75
CA LEU A 48 10.38 15.01 8.89
C LEU A 48 9.95 15.41 10.30
N GLY A 49 9.67 14.43 11.19
CA GLY A 49 9.27 14.69 12.58
C GLY A 49 7.84 15.22 12.72
N TYR A 50 6.97 14.98 11.76
CA TYR A 50 5.56 15.33 11.87
C TYR A 50 4.85 14.45 12.91
N GLU A 51 3.82 14.98 13.56
CA GLU A 51 3.03 14.23 14.55
C GLU A 51 2.25 13.05 13.91
N ASN A 52 1.84 13.21 12.66
CA ASN A 52 1.08 12.22 11.90
C ASN A 52 1.29 12.40 10.39
N THR A 53 0.65 11.55 9.59
CA THR A 53 0.79 11.56 8.13
C THR A 53 0.00 12.68 7.43
N SER A 54 -0.90 13.38 8.14
CA SER A 54 -1.81 14.37 7.52
C SER A 54 -1.11 15.61 6.96
N SER A 55 0.10 15.90 7.40
CA SER A 55 0.92 17.02 6.92
C SER A 55 1.78 16.69 5.69
N VAL A 56 1.81 15.42 5.29
CA VAL A 56 2.63 14.99 4.14
C VAL A 56 2.01 15.47 2.84
N THR A 57 2.85 16.06 2.01
CA THR A 57 2.46 16.63 0.72
C THR A 57 2.85 15.71 -0.45
N MET A 58 2.23 15.94 -1.61
CA MET A 58 2.67 15.28 -2.86
C MET A 58 4.13 15.59 -3.20
N GLU A 59 4.63 16.77 -2.86
CA GLU A 59 6.01 17.17 -3.12
C GLU A 59 7.00 16.36 -2.25
N ASP A 60 6.62 16.09 -1.00
CA ASP A 60 7.41 15.23 -0.11
C ASP A 60 7.47 13.81 -0.67
N MET A 61 6.34 13.25 -1.06
CA MET A 61 6.26 11.90 -1.64
C MET A 61 7.06 11.77 -2.93
N ILE A 62 7.05 12.80 -3.79
CA ILE A 62 7.86 12.83 -5.01
C ILE A 62 9.36 12.84 -4.68
N ARG A 63 9.79 13.60 -3.68
CA ARG A 63 11.21 13.65 -3.26
C ARG A 63 11.67 12.29 -2.72
N PHE A 64 10.90 11.67 -1.82
CA PHE A 64 11.22 10.36 -1.27
C PHE A 64 11.19 9.27 -2.34
N THR A 65 10.19 9.28 -3.22
CA THR A 65 10.10 8.34 -4.35
C THR A 65 11.31 8.47 -5.29
N THR A 66 11.72 9.69 -5.60
CA THR A 66 12.91 9.96 -6.43
C THR A 66 14.19 9.44 -5.76
N ALA A 67 14.34 9.66 -4.45
CA ALA A 67 15.49 9.16 -3.69
C ALA A 67 15.51 7.62 -3.69
N ALA A 68 14.38 6.97 -3.46
CA ALA A 68 14.25 5.52 -3.53
C ALA A 68 14.58 4.98 -4.93
N LYS A 69 14.05 5.61 -5.98
CA LYS A 69 14.32 5.25 -7.38
C LYS A 69 15.80 5.29 -7.73
N ASN A 70 16.53 6.30 -7.26
CA ASN A 70 17.95 6.47 -7.56
C ASN A 70 18.84 5.40 -6.91
N ALA A 71 18.34 4.76 -5.84
CA ALA A 71 19.11 3.76 -5.06
C ALA A 71 18.72 2.32 -5.40
N LYS A 72 17.46 2.06 -5.78
CA LYS A 72 16.99 0.69 -6.02
C LYS A 72 17.65 0.04 -7.22
N LYS A 73 17.85 -1.28 -7.13
CA LYS A 73 18.33 -2.15 -8.22
C LYS A 73 17.38 -3.30 -8.51
N ASN A 74 16.79 -3.88 -7.48
CA ASN A 74 16.05 -5.15 -7.56
C ASN A 74 14.58 -5.02 -7.14
N SER A 75 14.28 -4.32 -6.05
CA SER A 75 12.94 -4.25 -5.46
C SER A 75 11.95 -3.50 -6.33
N LEU A 76 10.66 -3.83 -6.18
CA LEU A 76 9.56 -3.01 -6.70
C LEU A 76 9.39 -1.77 -5.80
N ILE A 77 9.18 -0.58 -6.35
CA ILE A 77 8.82 0.61 -5.56
C ILE A 77 7.32 0.84 -5.63
N VAL A 78 6.69 0.85 -4.45
CA VAL A 78 5.31 1.33 -4.27
C VAL A 78 5.36 2.64 -3.50
N SER A 79 4.67 3.69 -3.98
CA SER A 79 4.63 4.99 -3.32
C SER A 79 3.22 5.36 -2.89
N ASP A 80 3.07 5.87 -1.67
CA ASP A 80 1.77 6.30 -1.16
C ASP A 80 1.28 7.57 -1.84
N LEU A 81 0.00 7.58 -2.16
CA LEU A 81 -0.75 8.80 -2.37
C LEU A 81 -1.07 9.41 -0.99
N PRO A 82 -0.53 10.56 -0.62
CA PRO A 82 -0.80 11.15 0.69
C PRO A 82 -2.25 11.62 0.80
N ILE A 83 -2.71 11.82 2.03
CA ILE A 83 -4.07 12.31 2.29
C ILE A 83 -4.40 13.51 1.42
N ASN A 84 -5.65 13.63 0.99
CA ASN A 84 -6.16 14.69 0.13
C ASN A 84 -5.64 14.70 -1.33
N SER A 85 -4.74 13.81 -1.73
CA SER A 85 -4.22 13.76 -3.09
C SER A 85 -5.10 12.94 -4.07
N TYR A 86 -6.12 12.23 -3.57
CA TYR A 86 -7.01 11.36 -4.34
C TYR A 86 -8.51 11.57 -4.01
N LYS A 87 -8.91 12.85 -3.80
CA LYS A 87 -10.31 13.21 -3.48
C LYS A 87 -11.30 12.91 -4.60
N ASN A 88 -10.85 12.87 -5.82
CA ASN A 88 -11.63 12.54 -7.01
C ASN A 88 -10.73 11.82 -8.02
N GLU A 89 -11.35 11.22 -9.04
CA GLU A 89 -10.65 10.42 -10.05
C GLU A 89 -9.57 11.20 -10.80
N LYS A 90 -9.85 12.45 -11.18
CA LYS A 90 -8.90 13.29 -11.91
C LYS A 90 -7.65 13.60 -11.10
N ASP A 91 -7.81 13.98 -9.84
CA ASP A 91 -6.68 14.26 -8.95
C ASP A 91 -5.90 12.99 -8.66
N ALA A 92 -6.59 11.87 -8.42
CA ALA A 92 -5.99 10.58 -8.18
C ALA A 92 -5.11 10.11 -9.36
N ILE A 93 -5.62 10.17 -10.58
CA ILE A 93 -4.84 9.84 -11.79
C ILE A 93 -3.66 10.78 -11.96
N THR A 94 -3.89 12.10 -11.84
CA THR A 94 -2.83 13.12 -12.00
C THR A 94 -1.70 12.90 -11.01
N ASN A 95 -2.02 12.72 -9.73
CA ASN A 95 -1.03 12.52 -8.67
C ASN A 95 -0.34 11.15 -8.76
N SER A 96 -1.06 10.11 -9.15
CA SER A 96 -0.46 8.81 -9.45
C SER A 96 0.58 8.91 -10.56
N LEU A 97 0.27 9.58 -11.67
CA LEU A 97 1.21 9.81 -12.78
C LEU A 97 2.45 10.58 -12.33
N ARG A 98 2.32 11.53 -11.40
CA ARG A 98 3.48 12.26 -10.83
C ARG A 98 4.40 11.33 -10.05
N LEU A 99 3.85 10.38 -9.26
CA LEU A 99 4.63 9.38 -8.53
C LEU A 99 5.30 8.37 -9.49
N ILE A 100 4.58 7.90 -10.51
CA ILE A 100 5.16 7.03 -11.54
C ILE A 100 6.31 7.75 -12.26
N LYS A 101 6.14 9.03 -12.63
CA LYS A 101 7.20 9.85 -13.23
C LYS A 101 8.40 10.04 -12.28
N ALA A 102 8.17 10.11 -10.97
CA ALA A 102 9.22 10.17 -9.96
C ALA A 102 9.97 8.83 -9.79
N GLY A 103 9.42 7.74 -10.32
CA GLY A 103 10.06 6.42 -10.39
C GLY A 103 9.40 5.33 -9.56
N ALA A 104 8.19 5.53 -9.06
CA ALA A 104 7.38 4.45 -8.52
C ALA A 104 6.98 3.47 -9.62
N ASP A 105 6.91 2.19 -9.28
CA ASP A 105 6.38 1.14 -10.15
C ASP A 105 4.86 0.96 -9.94
N ALA A 106 4.36 1.40 -8.77
CA ALA A 106 2.95 1.36 -8.39
C ALA A 106 2.64 2.46 -7.35
N VAL A 107 1.37 2.74 -7.15
CA VAL A 107 0.90 3.63 -6.07
C VAL A 107 0.11 2.87 -5.02
N LYS A 108 0.07 3.39 -3.77
CA LYS A 108 -0.80 2.86 -2.72
C LYS A 108 -1.76 3.97 -2.26
N LEU A 109 -2.99 3.59 -1.90
CA LEU A 109 -3.96 4.49 -1.28
C LEU A 109 -4.82 3.72 -0.26
N GLU A 110 -5.36 4.47 0.69
CA GLU A 110 -6.14 3.96 1.82
C GLU A 110 -7.63 4.04 1.55
N GLY A 111 -8.36 3.00 1.96
CA GLY A 111 -9.81 2.95 1.93
C GLY A 111 -10.36 1.68 1.26
N GLY A 112 -11.66 1.43 1.50
CA GLY A 112 -12.41 0.31 0.99
C GLY A 112 -13.33 0.67 -0.17
N ARG A 113 -14.62 0.34 -0.01
CA ARG A 113 -15.65 0.60 -1.04
C ARG A 113 -15.80 2.05 -1.44
N GLU A 114 -15.53 2.98 -0.53
CA GLU A 114 -15.64 4.42 -0.77
C GLU A 114 -14.62 4.95 -1.78
N VAL A 115 -13.49 4.26 -1.94
CA VAL A 115 -12.45 4.62 -2.91
C VAL A 115 -12.39 3.67 -4.12
N ALA A 116 -13.31 2.71 -4.22
CA ALA A 116 -13.33 1.70 -5.28
C ALA A 116 -13.37 2.31 -6.69
N GLY A 117 -14.17 3.37 -6.89
CA GLY A 117 -14.23 4.12 -8.16
C GLY A 117 -12.91 4.80 -8.50
N ILE A 118 -12.24 5.36 -7.49
CA ILE A 118 -10.92 5.99 -7.64
C ILE A 118 -9.88 4.93 -8.01
N ILE A 119 -9.85 3.79 -7.30
CA ILE A 119 -8.95 2.67 -7.62
C ILE A 119 -9.15 2.24 -9.07
N LYS A 120 -10.42 2.05 -9.47
CA LYS A 120 -10.77 1.63 -10.83
C LYS A 120 -10.26 2.61 -11.88
N SER A 121 -10.45 3.91 -11.68
CA SER A 121 -10.01 4.93 -12.64
C SER A 121 -8.47 4.98 -12.76
N ILE A 122 -7.71 4.78 -11.67
CA ILE A 122 -6.25 4.68 -11.69
C ILE A 122 -5.82 3.41 -12.45
N THR A 123 -6.43 2.25 -12.15
CA THR A 123 -6.06 0.97 -12.80
C THR A 123 -6.43 0.94 -14.28
N GLU A 124 -7.55 1.52 -14.69
CA GLU A 124 -7.93 1.70 -16.09
C GLU A 124 -6.94 2.60 -16.84
N SER A 125 -6.31 3.55 -16.15
CA SER A 125 -5.21 4.37 -16.67
C SER A 125 -3.86 3.62 -16.74
N LYS A 126 -3.86 2.28 -16.51
CA LYS A 126 -2.68 1.39 -16.55
C LYS A 126 -1.64 1.68 -15.47
N ILE A 127 -2.04 2.26 -14.37
CA ILE A 127 -1.20 2.47 -13.20
C ILE A 127 -1.53 1.37 -12.18
N PRO A 128 -0.54 0.54 -11.76
CA PRO A 128 -0.79 -0.48 -10.76
C PRO A 128 -1.09 0.13 -9.39
N VAL A 129 -2.08 -0.43 -8.68
CA VAL A 129 -2.53 0.06 -7.38
C VAL A 129 -2.39 -1.04 -6.32
N MET A 130 -1.79 -0.70 -5.20
CA MET A 130 -1.86 -1.45 -3.94
C MET A 130 -2.95 -0.84 -3.07
N GLY A 131 -3.94 -1.62 -2.65
CA GLY A 131 -4.98 -1.18 -1.72
C GLY A 131 -4.49 -1.23 -0.28
N HIS A 132 -5.20 -0.55 0.64
CA HIS A 132 -4.91 -0.58 2.06
C HIS A 132 -6.21 -0.59 2.87
N LEU A 133 -6.39 -1.61 3.70
CA LEU A 133 -7.56 -1.83 4.57
C LEU A 133 -7.16 -2.09 6.02
N GLY A 134 -8.10 -1.93 6.91
CA GLY A 134 -7.93 -2.08 8.34
C GLY A 134 -7.77 -0.74 9.02
N LEU A 135 -6.72 -0.55 9.81
CA LEU A 135 -6.34 0.77 10.29
C LEU A 135 -5.87 1.61 9.10
N LEU A 136 -6.37 2.82 8.99
CA LEU A 136 -6.03 3.78 7.94
C LEU A 136 -5.35 5.00 8.58
N PRO A 137 -4.01 5.04 8.67
CA PRO A 137 -3.27 6.09 9.39
C PRO A 137 -3.59 7.52 8.95
N GLN A 138 -3.96 7.72 7.69
CA GLN A 138 -4.31 9.04 7.16
C GLN A 138 -5.54 9.67 7.81
N THR A 139 -6.47 8.86 8.31
CA THR A 139 -7.77 9.31 8.86
C THR A 139 -8.05 8.80 10.27
N ALA A 140 -7.21 7.92 10.80
CA ALA A 140 -7.43 7.30 12.10
C ALA A 140 -7.21 8.28 13.25
N GLU A 141 -8.23 8.46 14.10
CA GLU A 141 -8.11 9.19 15.38
C GLU A 141 -7.43 8.35 16.45
N LYS A 142 -7.56 7.02 16.38
CA LYS A 142 -7.01 6.05 17.35
C LYS A 142 -6.50 4.81 16.66
N TYR A 143 -5.34 4.34 17.10
CA TYR A 143 -4.74 3.12 16.61
C TYR A 143 -5.31 1.90 17.36
N THR A 144 -6.31 1.26 16.78
CA THR A 144 -6.99 0.08 17.36
C THR A 144 -7.07 -1.06 16.35
N VAL A 145 -7.11 -2.29 16.87
CA VAL A 145 -7.30 -3.49 16.04
C VAL A 145 -8.68 -3.46 15.40
N GLN A 146 -8.72 -3.68 14.09
CA GLN A 146 -9.90 -3.67 13.23
C GLN A 146 -10.48 -5.08 13.04
N GLY A 147 -11.77 -5.17 12.70
CA GLY A 147 -12.44 -6.46 12.51
C GLY A 147 -12.67 -7.23 13.82
N ARG A 148 -12.89 -6.53 14.93
CA ARG A 148 -13.15 -7.15 16.24
C ARG A 148 -14.60 -7.54 16.45
N THR A 149 -15.53 -6.83 15.84
CA THR A 149 -16.95 -7.20 15.84
C THR A 149 -17.29 -7.99 14.58
N LYS A 150 -18.41 -8.69 14.60
CA LYS A 150 -18.90 -9.45 13.44
C LYS A 150 -19.20 -8.52 12.26
N GLU A 151 -19.77 -7.38 12.55
CA GLU A 151 -20.16 -6.36 11.57
C GLU A 151 -18.90 -5.78 10.89
N ASP A 152 -17.90 -5.36 11.66
CA ASP A 152 -16.62 -4.85 11.15
C ASP A 152 -15.89 -5.91 10.31
N ALA A 153 -15.91 -7.17 10.79
CA ALA A 153 -15.26 -8.27 10.07
C ALA A 153 -15.93 -8.51 8.70
N ILE A 154 -17.27 -8.51 8.65
CA ILE A 154 -18.02 -8.65 7.41
C ILE A 154 -17.69 -7.48 6.45
N GLN A 155 -17.72 -6.25 6.96
CA GLN A 155 -17.42 -5.06 6.16
C GLN A 155 -16.00 -5.13 5.56
N LEU A 156 -14.98 -5.44 6.36
CA LEU A 156 -13.60 -5.56 5.87
C LEU A 156 -13.45 -6.65 4.79
N ILE A 157 -14.12 -7.79 4.97
CA ILE A 157 -14.10 -8.88 3.97
C ILE A 157 -14.76 -8.45 2.66
N GLU A 158 -15.86 -7.71 2.74
CA GLU A 158 -16.55 -7.19 1.56
C GLU A 158 -15.73 -6.10 0.88
N ASP A 159 -15.16 -5.17 1.63
CA ASP A 159 -14.30 -4.12 1.11
C ASP A 159 -13.08 -4.71 0.38
N ALA A 160 -12.45 -5.74 0.95
CA ALA A 160 -11.35 -6.44 0.29
C ALA A 160 -11.73 -7.05 -1.07
N LYS A 161 -12.95 -7.58 -1.20
CA LYS A 161 -13.45 -8.07 -2.48
C LYS A 161 -13.68 -6.94 -3.48
N ILE A 162 -14.35 -5.86 -3.03
CA ILE A 162 -14.69 -4.71 -3.87
C ILE A 162 -13.42 -4.07 -4.45
N ILE A 163 -12.40 -3.80 -3.61
CA ILE A 163 -11.16 -3.21 -4.12
C ILE A 163 -10.36 -4.19 -5.00
N THR A 164 -10.45 -5.51 -4.74
CA THR A 164 -9.87 -6.53 -5.63
C THR A 164 -10.52 -6.48 -7.02
N GLU A 165 -11.86 -6.39 -7.08
CA GLU A 165 -12.63 -6.24 -8.33
C GLU A 165 -12.33 -4.91 -9.04
N SER A 166 -11.94 -3.88 -8.29
CA SER A 166 -11.49 -2.59 -8.83
C SER A 166 -10.08 -2.63 -9.43
N GLY A 167 -9.37 -3.76 -9.31
CA GLY A 167 -8.13 -4.03 -10.03
C GLY A 167 -6.84 -3.80 -9.24
N VAL A 168 -6.88 -3.73 -7.90
CA VAL A 168 -5.63 -3.69 -7.12
C VAL A 168 -4.80 -4.96 -7.36
N PHE A 169 -3.47 -4.84 -7.37
CA PHE A 169 -2.59 -6.00 -7.52
C PHE A 169 -2.22 -6.65 -6.17
N SER A 170 -2.37 -5.94 -5.06
CA SER A 170 -2.18 -6.44 -3.70
C SER A 170 -2.93 -5.55 -2.69
N ILE A 171 -3.10 -6.04 -1.46
CA ILE A 171 -3.82 -5.33 -0.38
C ILE A 171 -2.97 -5.37 0.88
N VAL A 172 -2.67 -4.19 1.45
CA VAL A 172 -2.14 -4.08 2.82
C VAL A 172 -3.30 -4.28 3.80
N LEU A 173 -3.09 -5.11 4.81
CA LEU A 173 -3.99 -5.31 5.94
C LEU A 173 -3.28 -4.81 7.21
N GLU A 174 -3.67 -3.62 7.71
CA GLU A 174 -3.06 -3.02 8.89
C GLU A 174 -3.92 -3.20 10.12
N MET A 175 -3.33 -3.74 11.19
CA MET A 175 -3.97 -3.99 12.48
C MET A 175 -5.35 -4.68 12.37
N VAL A 176 -5.50 -5.58 11.41
CA VAL A 176 -6.70 -6.41 11.26
C VAL A 176 -6.55 -7.65 12.15
N SER A 177 -7.63 -8.04 12.85
CA SER A 177 -7.60 -9.27 13.66
C SER A 177 -7.15 -10.46 12.81
N SER A 178 -6.27 -11.31 13.34
CA SER A 178 -5.61 -12.38 12.58
C SER A 178 -6.58 -13.35 11.90
N GLN A 179 -7.73 -13.62 12.54
CA GLN A 179 -8.78 -14.46 11.96
C GLN A 179 -9.41 -13.81 10.71
N VAL A 180 -9.70 -12.51 10.77
CA VAL A 180 -10.28 -11.78 9.64
C VAL A 180 -9.25 -11.62 8.52
N ALA A 181 -8.00 -11.28 8.84
CA ALA A 181 -6.91 -11.21 7.87
C ALA A 181 -6.71 -12.54 7.13
N LYS A 182 -6.77 -13.67 7.84
CA LYS A 182 -6.74 -15.02 7.26
C LYS A 182 -7.88 -15.26 6.28
N ILE A 183 -9.12 -14.89 6.67
CA ILE A 183 -10.31 -15.05 5.81
C ILE A 183 -10.18 -14.19 4.55
N ILE A 184 -9.77 -12.94 4.69
CA ILE A 184 -9.52 -12.04 3.55
C ILE A 184 -8.49 -12.67 2.61
N THR A 185 -7.33 -13.07 3.14
CA THR A 185 -6.24 -13.67 2.36
C THR A 185 -6.70 -14.89 1.53
N GLN A 186 -7.59 -15.70 2.11
CA GLN A 186 -8.15 -16.87 1.41
C GLN A 186 -9.18 -16.51 0.32
N LYS A 187 -9.92 -15.41 0.52
CA LYS A 187 -11.06 -15.04 -0.35
C LYS A 187 -10.68 -14.16 -1.54
N VAL A 188 -9.65 -13.32 -1.41
CA VAL A 188 -9.21 -12.43 -2.50
C VAL A 188 -8.23 -13.15 -3.43
N SER A 189 -8.22 -12.76 -4.70
CA SER A 189 -7.33 -13.33 -5.72
C SER A 189 -5.92 -12.73 -5.71
N VAL A 190 -5.75 -11.56 -5.09
CA VAL A 190 -4.49 -10.83 -5.03
C VAL A 190 -3.75 -11.10 -3.71
N PRO A 191 -2.41 -10.93 -3.64
CA PRO A 191 -1.66 -11.06 -2.41
C PRO A 191 -2.09 -10.08 -1.33
N THR A 192 -2.07 -10.53 -0.07
CA THR A 192 -2.26 -9.68 1.11
C THR A 192 -0.94 -9.47 1.84
N ILE A 193 -0.66 -8.24 2.25
CA ILE A 193 0.54 -7.84 2.98
C ILE A 193 0.10 -7.39 4.38
N GLY A 194 0.52 -8.11 5.41
CA GLY A 194 0.12 -7.81 6.79
C GLY A 194 1.07 -6.82 7.46
N ILE A 195 0.51 -5.96 8.30
CA ILE A 195 1.23 -5.23 9.34
C ILE A 195 0.37 -5.28 10.62
N GLY A 196 0.85 -5.94 11.66
CA GLY A 196 0.06 -6.18 12.86
C GLY A 196 -1.19 -7.05 12.66
N SER A 197 -1.27 -7.84 11.57
CA SER A 197 -2.46 -8.61 11.16
C SER A 197 -2.26 -10.14 11.22
N GLY A 198 -1.22 -10.58 11.92
CA GLY A 198 -0.91 -12.02 12.10
C GLY A 198 -0.12 -12.61 10.92
N LYS A 199 0.15 -13.91 11.00
CA LYS A 199 1.08 -14.63 10.12
C LYS A 199 0.46 -15.18 8.83
N ASP A 200 -0.87 -15.16 8.71
CA ASP A 200 -1.58 -15.85 7.64
C ASP A 200 -1.69 -15.02 6.33
N CYS A 201 -1.24 -13.75 6.33
CA CYS A 201 -1.10 -12.96 5.10
C CYS A 201 -0.02 -13.54 4.17
N ASP A 202 -0.10 -13.24 2.87
CA ASP A 202 0.87 -13.70 1.87
C ASP A 202 2.23 -13.02 2.03
N GLY A 203 2.29 -11.83 2.62
CA GLY A 203 3.51 -11.08 2.91
C GLY A 203 3.41 -10.28 4.21
N GLN A 204 4.51 -9.58 4.52
CA GLN A 204 4.64 -8.72 5.70
C GLN A 204 5.36 -7.43 5.33
N VAL A 205 4.89 -6.29 5.86
CA VAL A 205 5.61 -5.02 5.79
C VAL A 205 6.08 -4.59 7.19
N LEU A 206 7.28 -4.05 7.26
CA LEU A 206 7.93 -3.46 8.44
C LEU A 206 8.49 -2.09 8.09
#